data_1a1852830fad2d9a2ebe05f0cf6fc093
#
_entry.id   1a1852830fad2d9a2ebe05f0cf6fc093
#
_cell.length_a   1.000
_cell.length_b   1.000
_cell.length_c   1.000
_cell.angle_alpha   90.00
_cell.angle_beta   90.00
_cell.angle_gamma   90.00
#
_symmetry.space_group_name_H-M   'P 1'
#
loop_
_entity.id
_entity.type
_entity.pdbx_description
1 polymer ?
#
loop_
_entity_poly.entity_id
_entity_poly.type
_entity_poly.pdbx_seq_one_letter_code
_entity_poly.pdbx_strand_id
1 'polypeptide(L)'
;LFRSEEAGPGYQPYPCDAVTINGYLGGDSVKPFLPYCRDGGKSLFVLVKTSNRSSVEVQDLLTGGRLVHTAMADLVNRWGGELYGACGYSQVAAVVGAPYPELLKSLRAKYDRMFFLVPGYGAQGGTAKNVQYAFDRFGHGAIVCAARSLLSAWKKTGGDGRDYVSCARQAAEKMRKDLGKYIIVM
;
A
#
# COMPACT_ATOMS: atom_id res chain seq x y z
N LEU A 1 14.23 -11.75 3.54
CA LEU A 1 13.37 -11.57 2.34
C LEU A 1 14.13 -10.96 1.18
N PHE A 2 14.94 -9.94 1.39
CA PHE A 2 15.68 -9.29 0.30
C PHE A 2 17.02 -9.97 -0.01
N ARG A 3 17.63 -10.61 1.00
CA ARG A 3 18.88 -11.36 0.85
C ARG A 3 18.98 -12.43 1.95
N SER A 4 19.53 -13.60 1.62
CA SER A 4 19.96 -14.59 2.60
C SER A 4 21.46 -14.79 2.43
N GLU A 5 22.25 -14.41 3.42
CA GLU A 5 23.70 -14.62 3.43
C GLU A 5 24.06 -16.10 3.63
N GLU A 6 23.17 -16.88 4.29
CA GLU A 6 23.34 -18.31 4.56
C GLU A 6 23.28 -19.19 3.30
N ALA A 7 22.65 -18.71 2.23
CA ALA A 7 22.48 -19.47 0.99
C ALA A 7 23.54 -19.15 -0.09
N GLY A 8 24.56 -18.35 0.27
CA GLY A 8 25.64 -17.96 -0.63
C GLY A 8 25.38 -16.66 -1.39
N PRO A 9 26.43 -16.06 -1.97
CA PRO A 9 26.34 -14.77 -2.64
C PRO A 9 25.39 -14.81 -3.84
N GLY A 10 24.39 -13.93 -3.85
CA GLY A 10 23.42 -13.79 -4.94
C GLY A 10 22.16 -14.64 -4.83
N TYR A 11 22.02 -15.51 -3.81
CA TYR A 11 20.78 -16.26 -3.63
C TYR A 11 19.67 -15.38 -3.04
N GLN A 12 18.56 -15.29 -3.77
CA GLN A 12 17.31 -14.66 -3.32
C GLN A 12 16.22 -15.73 -3.25
N PRO A 13 15.88 -16.24 -2.08
CA PRO A 13 14.85 -17.28 -1.95
C PRO A 13 13.47 -16.78 -2.43
N TYR A 14 13.21 -15.49 -2.29
CA TYR A 14 11.99 -14.84 -2.75
C TYR A 14 12.37 -13.53 -3.46
N PRO A 15 12.44 -13.52 -4.81
CA PRO A 15 12.69 -12.30 -5.55
C PRO A 15 11.48 -11.36 -5.38
N CYS A 16 11.63 -10.33 -4.56
CA CYS A 16 10.60 -9.32 -4.33
C CYS A 16 11.20 -7.93 -4.43
N ASP A 17 10.39 -6.98 -4.91
CA ASP A 17 10.78 -5.56 -5.06
C ASP A 17 10.38 -4.74 -3.83
N ALA A 18 9.38 -5.19 -3.09
CA ALA A 18 8.89 -4.52 -1.90
C ALA A 18 8.39 -5.52 -0.85
N VAL A 19 8.38 -5.08 0.41
CA VAL A 19 7.80 -5.85 1.53
C VAL A 19 6.93 -4.94 2.38
N THR A 20 5.82 -5.50 2.90
CA THR A 20 4.97 -4.82 3.88
C THR A 20 5.41 -5.20 5.28
N ILE A 21 5.62 -4.19 6.13
CA ILE A 21 6.06 -4.36 7.52
C ILE A 21 5.15 -3.62 8.49
N ASN A 22 5.16 -4.05 9.74
CA ASN A 22 4.51 -3.35 10.85
C ASN A 22 5.55 -2.47 11.56
N GLY A 23 5.33 -1.16 11.59
CA GLY A 23 6.20 -0.19 12.24
C GLY A 23 6.04 -0.06 13.75
N TYR A 24 5.23 -0.93 14.40
CA TYR A 24 4.90 -0.81 15.84
C TYR A 24 6.12 -0.84 16.76
N LEU A 25 7.17 -1.58 16.40
CA LEU A 25 8.43 -1.61 17.16
C LEU A 25 9.31 -0.36 16.96
N GLY A 26 8.87 0.59 16.13
CA GLY A 26 9.61 1.81 15.87
C GLY A 26 10.78 1.65 14.87
N GLY A 27 11.65 2.65 14.85
CA GLY A 27 12.74 2.77 13.86
C GLY A 27 13.72 1.60 13.84
N ASP A 28 13.93 0.94 14.95
CA ASP A 28 14.89 -0.17 15.04
C ASP A 28 14.48 -1.36 14.18
N SER A 29 13.16 -1.58 14.01
CA SER A 29 12.62 -2.61 13.11
C SER A 29 12.64 -2.20 11.64
N VAL A 30 12.75 -0.92 11.33
CA VAL A 30 12.73 -0.37 9.97
C VAL A 30 14.14 -0.15 9.43
N LYS A 31 15.06 0.37 10.26
CA LYS A 31 16.44 0.70 9.88
C LYS A 31 17.19 -0.40 9.11
N PRO A 32 17.09 -1.70 9.47
CA PRO A 32 17.79 -2.77 8.74
C PRO A 32 17.39 -2.90 7.27
N PHE A 33 16.21 -2.42 6.89
CA PHE A 33 15.73 -2.47 5.50
C PHE A 33 16.16 -1.26 4.65
N LEU A 34 16.49 -0.12 5.29
CA LEU A 34 16.78 1.12 4.57
C LEU A 34 17.98 1.04 3.60
N PRO A 35 19.08 0.30 3.90
CA PRO A 35 20.16 0.08 2.94
C PRO A 35 19.67 -0.57 1.64
N TYR A 36 18.74 -1.54 1.71
CA TYR A 36 18.18 -2.16 0.50
C TYR A 36 17.30 -1.21 -0.31
N CYS A 37 16.65 -0.26 0.36
CA CYS A 37 15.92 0.81 -0.32
C CYS A 37 16.89 1.75 -1.04
N ARG A 38 17.99 2.15 -0.37
CA ARG A 38 18.98 3.07 -0.92
C ARG A 38 19.76 2.47 -2.09
N ASP A 39 20.32 1.28 -1.89
CA ASP A 39 21.32 0.72 -2.78
C ASP A 39 20.79 -0.42 -3.66
N GLY A 40 19.68 -1.05 -3.23
CA GLY A 40 19.10 -2.23 -3.86
C GLY A 40 17.84 -1.98 -4.70
N GLY A 41 17.36 -0.73 -4.80
CA GLY A 41 16.13 -0.39 -5.52
C GLY A 41 14.86 -1.05 -4.94
N LYS A 42 14.89 -1.42 -3.64
CA LYS A 42 13.77 -2.05 -2.94
C LYS A 42 12.91 -1.02 -2.24
N SER A 43 11.68 -1.40 -1.88
CA SER A 43 10.75 -0.52 -1.19
C SER A 43 10.12 -1.18 0.03
N LEU A 44 9.69 -0.36 0.99
CA LEU A 44 8.93 -0.77 2.17
C LEU A 44 7.52 -0.19 2.11
N PHE A 45 6.54 -0.99 2.50
CA PHE A 45 5.19 -0.54 2.80
C PHE A 45 4.93 -0.70 4.30
N VAL A 46 4.88 0.40 5.03
CA VAL A 46 4.66 0.39 6.48
C VAL A 46 3.17 0.58 6.79
N LEU A 47 2.61 -0.24 7.68
CA LEU A 47 1.22 -0.12 8.09
C LEU A 47 0.98 1.22 8.81
N VAL A 48 0.08 2.05 8.27
CA VAL A 48 -0.36 3.33 8.85
C VAL A 48 -1.81 3.25 9.28
N LYS A 49 -2.74 3.00 8.35
CA LYS A 49 -4.15 2.78 8.65
C LYS A 49 -4.66 1.60 7.85
N THR A 50 -4.95 0.52 8.56
CA THR A 50 -5.39 -0.72 7.95
C THR A 50 -6.91 -0.77 7.76
N SER A 51 -7.39 -1.52 6.77
CA SER A 51 -8.81 -1.56 6.37
C SER A 51 -9.70 -2.50 7.20
N ASN A 52 -9.13 -3.24 8.17
CA ASN A 52 -9.88 -4.12 9.06
C ASN A 52 -10.65 -3.33 10.13
N ARG A 53 -11.78 -3.85 10.58
CA ARG A 53 -12.67 -3.18 11.53
C ARG A 53 -11.99 -2.83 12.85
N SER A 54 -11.22 -3.76 13.42
CA SER A 54 -10.53 -3.56 14.72
C SER A 54 -9.35 -2.57 14.65
N SER A 55 -9.05 -2.00 13.48
CA SER A 55 -8.00 -0.98 13.37
C SER A 55 -8.24 0.23 14.27
N VAL A 56 -9.50 0.53 14.58
CA VAL A 56 -9.89 1.64 15.46
C VAL A 56 -9.42 1.47 16.91
N GLU A 57 -9.24 0.23 17.36
CA GLU A 57 -8.84 -0.08 18.75
C GLU A 57 -7.45 0.48 19.10
N VAL A 58 -6.57 0.61 18.10
CA VAL A 58 -5.20 1.12 18.27
C VAL A 58 -4.96 2.35 17.43
N GLN A 59 -5.30 2.29 16.13
CA GLN A 59 -4.87 3.29 15.16
C GLN A 59 -5.61 4.63 15.29
N ASP A 60 -6.83 4.63 15.88
CA ASP A 60 -7.63 5.82 16.12
C ASP A 60 -7.55 6.35 17.56
N LEU A 61 -6.65 5.79 18.37
CA LEU A 61 -6.38 6.35 19.70
C LEU A 61 -5.70 7.72 19.57
N LEU A 62 -6.13 8.65 20.43
CA LEU A 62 -5.52 9.96 20.54
C LEU A 62 -4.29 9.89 21.45
N THR A 63 -3.15 10.32 20.95
CA THR A 63 -1.91 10.39 21.72
C THR A 63 -1.13 11.65 21.38
N GLY A 64 -0.76 12.43 22.40
CA GLY A 64 -0.02 13.66 22.19
C GLY A 64 -0.71 14.67 21.24
N GLY A 65 -2.04 14.75 21.28
CA GLY A 65 -2.83 15.67 20.43
C GLY A 65 -3.04 15.20 18.99
N ARG A 66 -2.66 13.97 18.62
CA ARG A 66 -2.84 13.39 17.29
C ARG A 66 -3.20 11.90 17.36
N LEU A 67 -3.82 11.39 16.32
CA LEU A 67 -4.17 9.97 16.22
C LEU A 67 -2.91 9.11 15.97
N VAL A 68 -2.91 7.89 16.48
CA VAL A 68 -1.79 6.94 16.32
C VAL A 68 -1.43 6.74 14.85
N HIS A 69 -2.41 6.56 13.96
CA HIS A 69 -2.13 6.43 12.52
C HIS A 69 -1.46 7.69 11.94
N THR A 70 -1.79 8.88 12.42
CA THR A 70 -1.15 10.14 11.97
C THR A 70 0.29 10.21 12.46
N ALA A 71 0.54 9.82 13.72
CA ALA A 71 1.89 9.72 14.26
C ALA A 71 2.75 8.70 13.49
N MET A 72 2.16 7.56 13.10
CA MET A 72 2.82 6.56 12.28
C MET A 72 3.15 7.11 10.88
N ALA A 73 2.24 7.86 10.24
CA ALA A 73 2.52 8.49 8.95
C ALA A 73 3.70 9.49 9.03
N ASP A 74 3.78 10.28 10.12
CA ASP A 74 4.94 11.15 10.36
C ASP A 74 6.24 10.36 10.49
N LEU A 75 6.22 9.19 11.16
CA LEU A 75 7.38 8.30 11.26
C LEU A 75 7.79 7.74 9.89
N VAL A 76 6.83 7.24 9.11
CA VAL A 76 7.06 6.71 7.76
C VAL A 76 7.71 7.77 6.88
N ASN A 77 7.17 8.98 6.88
CA ASN A 77 7.74 10.11 6.13
C ASN A 77 9.19 10.40 6.56
N ARG A 78 9.47 10.40 7.86
CA ARG A 78 10.81 10.63 8.40
C ARG A 78 11.78 9.50 8.03
N TRP A 79 11.38 8.24 8.09
CA TRP A 79 12.22 7.09 7.72
C TRP A 79 12.57 7.08 6.23
N GLY A 80 11.68 7.60 5.40
CA GLY A 80 11.86 7.69 3.94
C GLY A 80 12.44 9.02 3.44
N GLY A 81 12.74 9.97 4.34
CA GLY A 81 12.97 11.38 4.02
C GLY A 81 14.01 11.69 2.94
N GLU A 82 14.99 10.80 2.69
CA GLU A 82 16.01 10.97 1.64
C GLU A 82 16.05 9.81 0.64
N LEU A 83 15.14 8.84 0.79
CA LEU A 83 15.11 7.62 -0.02
C LEU A 83 14.06 7.75 -1.13
N TYR A 84 14.37 8.51 -2.16
CA TYR A 84 13.49 8.71 -3.30
C TYR A 84 13.89 7.81 -4.49
N GLY A 85 12.89 7.11 -5.04
CA GLY A 85 13.06 6.36 -6.28
C GLY A 85 13.09 7.27 -7.52
N ALA A 86 13.38 6.69 -8.67
CA ALA A 86 13.47 7.41 -9.96
C ALA A 86 12.18 8.18 -10.33
N CYS A 87 11.01 7.69 -9.89
CA CYS A 87 9.72 8.35 -10.10
C CYS A 87 9.44 9.49 -9.08
N GLY A 88 10.40 9.84 -8.22
CA GLY A 88 10.28 10.93 -7.26
C GLY A 88 9.50 10.63 -5.99
N TYR A 89 8.99 9.42 -5.79
CA TYR A 89 8.32 9.00 -4.56
C TYR A 89 9.27 8.30 -3.60
N SER A 90 8.96 8.40 -2.29
CA SER A 90 9.71 7.72 -1.24
C SER A 90 9.62 6.20 -1.40
N GLN A 91 10.75 5.53 -1.22
CA GLN A 91 10.86 4.07 -1.17
C GLN A 91 10.36 3.50 0.18
N VAL A 92 10.16 4.35 1.19
CA VAL A 92 9.45 3.99 2.41
C VAL A 92 8.04 4.55 2.31
N ALA A 93 7.11 3.69 1.99
CA ALA A 93 5.74 3.98 1.62
C ALA A 93 4.75 3.64 2.75
N ALA A 94 3.53 4.16 2.69
CA ALA A 94 2.49 3.92 3.67
C ALA A 94 1.40 2.99 3.16
N VAL A 95 0.92 2.09 4.02
CA VAL A 95 -0.33 1.33 3.79
C VAL A 95 -1.50 2.10 4.40
N VAL A 96 -2.43 2.53 3.56
CA VAL A 96 -3.64 3.27 3.99
C VAL A 96 -4.87 2.66 3.34
N GLY A 97 -5.80 2.18 4.14
CA GLY A 97 -6.98 1.46 3.66
C GLY A 97 -7.92 2.30 2.81
N ALA A 98 -8.45 1.70 1.75
CA ALA A 98 -9.43 2.28 0.83
C ALA A 98 -10.71 2.85 1.49
N PRO A 99 -11.23 2.30 2.62
CA PRO A 99 -12.41 2.86 3.28
C PRO A 99 -12.23 4.23 3.94
N TYR A 100 -11.05 4.82 3.90
CA TYR A 100 -10.75 6.09 4.60
C TYR A 100 -10.40 7.23 3.62
N PRO A 101 -11.36 7.74 2.80
CA PRO A 101 -11.09 8.75 1.77
C PRO A 101 -10.56 10.07 2.34
N GLU A 102 -11.10 10.54 3.49
CA GLU A 102 -10.67 11.79 4.10
C GLU A 102 -9.23 11.70 4.64
N LEU A 103 -8.84 10.52 5.16
CA LEU A 103 -7.47 10.29 5.58
C LEU A 103 -6.53 10.24 4.37
N LEU A 104 -6.90 9.53 3.30
CA LEU A 104 -6.13 9.51 2.06
C LEU A 104 -5.90 10.92 1.52
N LYS A 105 -6.94 11.74 1.48
CA LYS A 105 -6.89 13.14 1.06
C LYS A 105 -5.93 13.97 1.94
N SER A 106 -6.08 13.88 3.26
CA SER A 106 -5.25 14.64 4.19
C SER A 106 -3.79 14.21 4.16
N LEU A 107 -3.52 12.90 4.07
CA LEU A 107 -2.15 12.39 3.97
C LEU A 107 -1.50 12.75 2.64
N ARG A 108 -2.23 12.68 1.51
CA ARG A 108 -1.71 13.13 0.20
C ARG A 108 -1.38 14.61 0.20
N ALA A 109 -2.24 15.45 0.79
CA ALA A 109 -1.99 16.89 0.90
C ALA A 109 -0.77 17.20 1.78
N LYS A 110 -0.53 16.41 2.83
CA LYS A 110 0.60 16.58 3.76
C LYS A 110 1.91 15.99 3.24
N TYR A 111 1.86 14.87 2.54
CA TYR A 111 3.02 14.10 2.08
C TYR A 111 2.91 13.83 0.58
N ASP A 112 3.24 14.82 -0.22
CA ASP A 112 3.15 14.81 -1.69
C ASP A 112 4.00 13.70 -2.33
N ARG A 113 5.14 13.36 -1.73
CA ARG A 113 6.09 12.36 -2.22
C ARG A 113 5.98 10.99 -1.53
N MET A 114 5.04 10.78 -0.62
CA MET A 114 4.79 9.47 -0.02
C MET A 114 4.02 8.59 -1.00
N PHE A 115 4.51 7.38 -1.25
CA PHE A 115 3.76 6.41 -2.05
C PHE A 115 2.75 5.68 -1.15
N PHE A 116 1.53 5.41 -1.65
CA PHE A 116 0.50 4.71 -0.90
C PHE A 116 0.19 3.34 -1.48
N LEU A 117 0.20 2.31 -0.63
CA LEU A 117 -0.45 1.04 -0.89
C LEU A 117 -1.85 1.09 -0.29
N VAL A 118 -2.88 0.94 -1.14
CA VAL A 118 -4.28 1.17 -0.76
C VAL A 118 -5.07 -0.14 -0.86
N PRO A 119 -5.04 -1.00 0.18
CA PRO A 119 -5.83 -2.22 0.22
C PRO A 119 -7.28 -1.94 0.62
N GLY A 120 -8.18 -2.90 0.30
CA GLY A 120 -9.57 -2.86 0.74
C GLY A 120 -10.55 -2.35 -0.30
N TYR A 121 -10.15 -2.22 -1.57
CA TYR A 121 -11.05 -1.96 -2.68
C TYR A 121 -12.04 -3.13 -2.86
N GLY A 122 -13.31 -2.80 -3.04
CA GLY A 122 -14.40 -3.76 -3.25
C GLY A 122 -14.80 -4.49 -1.97
N ALA A 123 -14.17 -5.61 -1.66
CA ALA A 123 -14.59 -6.52 -0.59
C ALA A 123 -14.62 -5.93 0.84
N GLN A 124 -13.90 -4.82 1.07
CA GLN A 124 -13.85 -4.13 2.36
C GLN A 124 -14.55 -2.75 2.32
N GLY A 125 -15.33 -2.48 1.27
CA GLY A 125 -16.14 -1.27 1.15
C GLY A 125 -15.46 -0.09 0.47
N GLY A 126 -14.18 -0.20 0.11
CA GLY A 126 -13.50 0.84 -0.68
C GLY A 126 -14.02 0.89 -2.11
N THR A 127 -14.23 2.09 -2.65
CA THR A 127 -14.69 2.33 -4.03
C THR A 127 -13.64 3.15 -4.80
N ALA A 128 -13.77 3.21 -6.14
CA ALA A 128 -12.91 4.05 -6.96
C ALA A 128 -13.00 5.54 -6.55
N LYS A 129 -14.19 6.01 -6.17
CA LYS A 129 -14.42 7.34 -5.62
C LYS A 129 -13.65 7.59 -4.31
N ASN A 130 -13.51 6.57 -3.46
CA ASN A 130 -12.75 6.69 -2.21
C ASN A 130 -11.24 6.78 -2.47
N VAL A 131 -10.72 5.91 -3.32
CA VAL A 131 -9.27 5.75 -3.49
C VAL A 131 -8.62 6.81 -4.37
N GLN A 132 -9.41 7.59 -5.15
CA GLN A 132 -8.86 8.66 -5.98
C GLN A 132 -7.99 9.66 -5.19
N TYR A 133 -8.31 9.90 -3.93
CA TYR A 133 -7.57 10.82 -3.06
C TYR A 133 -6.18 10.33 -2.65
N ALA A 134 -5.86 9.06 -2.91
CA ALA A 134 -4.52 8.53 -2.70
C ALA A 134 -3.53 8.98 -3.79
N PHE A 135 -4.05 9.34 -4.96
CA PHE A 135 -3.25 9.73 -6.12
C PHE A 135 -2.96 11.23 -6.11
N ASP A 136 -1.88 11.60 -6.76
CA ASP A 136 -1.58 13.01 -7.03
C ASP A 136 -2.38 13.54 -8.23
N ARG A 137 -2.17 14.81 -8.59
CA ARG A 137 -2.85 15.47 -9.71
C ARG A 137 -2.53 14.85 -11.08
N PHE A 138 -1.48 14.04 -11.19
CA PHE A 138 -1.08 13.36 -12.42
C PHE A 138 -1.55 11.90 -12.47
N GLY A 139 -2.28 11.44 -11.46
CA GLY A 139 -2.75 10.06 -11.33
C GLY A 139 -1.68 9.09 -10.84
N HIS A 140 -0.64 9.56 -10.17
CA HIS A 140 0.47 8.77 -9.68
C HIS A 140 0.51 8.72 -8.14
N GLY A 141 1.51 8.04 -7.58
CA GLY A 141 1.83 8.02 -6.13
C GLY A 141 1.04 7.01 -5.31
N ALA A 142 0.24 6.15 -5.93
CA ALA A 142 -0.47 5.09 -5.22
C ALA A 142 -0.67 3.84 -6.07
N ILE A 143 -0.87 2.70 -5.38
CA ILE A 143 -1.31 1.43 -5.97
C ILE A 143 -2.51 0.89 -5.18
N VAL A 144 -3.60 0.53 -5.87
CA VAL A 144 -4.82 0.01 -5.26
C VAL A 144 -4.81 -1.51 -5.31
N CYS A 145 -5.05 -2.15 -4.15
CA CYS A 145 -5.03 -3.61 -4.03
C CYS A 145 -6.41 -4.17 -3.73
N ALA A 146 -6.74 -5.27 -4.43
CA ALA A 146 -7.94 -6.07 -4.23
C ALA A 146 -7.59 -7.55 -4.33
N ALA A 147 -7.60 -8.29 -3.22
CA ALA A 147 -7.28 -9.72 -3.23
C ALA A 147 -8.54 -10.58 -3.48
N ARG A 148 -9.45 -10.62 -2.50
CA ARG A 148 -10.63 -11.50 -2.56
C ARG A 148 -11.54 -11.25 -3.76
N SER A 149 -11.77 -9.99 -4.12
CA SER A 149 -12.64 -9.64 -5.25
C SER A 149 -12.06 -10.05 -6.60
N LEU A 150 -10.74 -10.24 -6.70
CA LEU A 150 -10.07 -10.74 -7.90
C LEU A 150 -9.90 -12.26 -7.85
N LEU A 151 -9.20 -12.77 -6.85
CA LEU A 151 -8.86 -14.20 -6.76
C LEU A 151 -10.08 -15.11 -6.59
N SER A 152 -11.14 -14.62 -5.96
CA SER A 152 -12.40 -15.36 -5.78
C SER A 152 -13.51 -14.90 -6.72
N ALA A 153 -13.19 -14.22 -7.83
CA ALA A 153 -14.19 -13.72 -8.78
C ALA A 153 -15.04 -14.85 -9.38
N TRP A 154 -14.44 -16.00 -9.66
CA TRP A 154 -15.08 -17.21 -10.18
C TRP A 154 -16.24 -17.71 -9.30
N LYS A 155 -16.19 -17.49 -7.97
CA LYS A 155 -17.30 -17.88 -7.07
C LYS A 155 -18.61 -17.15 -7.36
N LYS A 156 -18.53 -15.97 -8.01
CA LYS A 156 -19.72 -15.19 -8.39
C LYS A 156 -20.38 -15.68 -9.67
N THR A 157 -19.67 -16.45 -10.49
CA THR A 157 -20.19 -17.03 -11.74
C THR A 157 -20.89 -18.36 -11.54
N GLY A 158 -20.81 -18.94 -10.34
CA GLY A 158 -21.37 -20.27 -10.04
C GLY A 158 -20.55 -21.42 -10.64
N GLY A 159 -19.37 -21.15 -11.15
CA GLY A 159 -18.47 -22.15 -11.73
C GLY A 159 -17.77 -23.03 -10.70
N ASP A 160 -17.09 -24.06 -11.16
CA ASP A 160 -16.30 -25.02 -10.36
C ASP A 160 -14.84 -24.53 -10.08
N GLY A 161 -14.53 -23.32 -10.54
CA GLY A 161 -13.22 -22.70 -10.36
C GLY A 161 -12.19 -23.01 -11.44
N ARG A 162 -12.50 -23.83 -12.43
CA ARG A 162 -11.57 -24.09 -13.56
C ARG A 162 -11.31 -22.86 -14.41
N ASP A 163 -12.24 -21.90 -14.40
CA ASP A 163 -12.17 -20.63 -15.09
C ASP A 163 -11.62 -19.47 -14.25
N TYR A 164 -11.02 -19.76 -13.08
CA TYR A 164 -10.58 -18.74 -12.11
C TYR A 164 -9.66 -17.67 -12.73
N VAL A 165 -8.80 -18.04 -13.68
CA VAL A 165 -7.86 -17.11 -14.33
C VAL A 165 -8.61 -16.09 -15.18
N SER A 166 -9.56 -16.53 -16.00
CA SER A 166 -10.36 -15.65 -16.86
C SER A 166 -11.26 -14.74 -16.04
N CYS A 167 -11.88 -15.27 -14.98
CA CYS A 167 -12.69 -14.51 -14.04
C CYS A 167 -11.89 -13.46 -13.29
N ALA A 168 -10.69 -13.80 -12.82
CA ALA A 168 -9.79 -12.85 -12.13
C ALA A 168 -9.34 -11.72 -13.07
N ARG A 169 -8.99 -12.05 -14.32
CA ARG A 169 -8.63 -11.07 -15.35
C ARG A 169 -9.79 -10.11 -15.65
N GLN A 170 -10.98 -10.61 -15.90
CA GLN A 170 -12.17 -9.78 -16.12
C GLN A 170 -12.47 -8.86 -14.94
N ALA A 171 -12.34 -9.39 -13.71
CA ALA A 171 -12.53 -8.59 -12.50
C ALA A 171 -11.46 -7.48 -12.37
N ALA A 172 -10.20 -7.77 -12.72
CA ALA A 172 -9.13 -6.78 -12.73
C ALA A 172 -9.35 -5.69 -13.80
N GLU A 173 -9.77 -6.08 -15.00
CA GLU A 173 -10.12 -5.14 -16.08
C GLU A 173 -11.29 -4.23 -15.70
N LYS A 174 -12.33 -4.80 -15.06
CA LYS A 174 -13.45 -4.03 -14.52
C LYS A 174 -13.00 -3.05 -13.45
N MET A 175 -12.13 -3.47 -12.52
CA MET A 175 -11.54 -2.61 -11.50
C MET A 175 -10.75 -1.47 -12.14
N ARG A 176 -9.90 -1.76 -13.13
CA ARG A 176 -9.12 -0.75 -13.85
C ARG A 176 -10.02 0.29 -14.53
N LYS A 177 -11.09 -0.16 -15.21
CA LYS A 177 -12.06 0.74 -15.85
C LYS A 177 -12.81 1.60 -14.83
N ASP A 178 -13.12 1.06 -13.65
CA ASP A 178 -13.79 1.80 -12.59
C ASP A 178 -12.87 2.87 -11.98
N LEU A 179 -11.61 2.52 -11.70
CA LEU A 179 -10.60 3.47 -11.23
C LEU A 179 -10.36 4.59 -12.25
N GLY A 180 -10.27 4.29 -13.54
CA GLY A 180 -10.05 5.26 -14.62
C GLY A 180 -11.16 6.30 -14.81
N LYS A 181 -12.33 6.14 -14.14
CA LYS A 181 -13.37 7.18 -14.10
C LYS A 181 -13.01 8.36 -13.20
N TYR A 182 -12.11 8.15 -12.24
CA TYR A 182 -11.76 9.12 -11.20
C TYR A 182 -10.27 9.49 -11.21
N ILE A 183 -9.43 8.63 -11.78
CA ILE A 183 -7.98 8.79 -11.78
C ILE A 183 -7.54 8.89 -13.25
N ILE A 184 -7.09 10.08 -13.63
CA ILE A 184 -6.58 10.36 -14.97
C ILE A 184 -5.06 10.36 -14.86
N VAL A 185 -4.43 9.42 -15.55
CA VAL A 185 -2.96 9.36 -15.67
C VAL A 185 -2.55 10.25 -16.83
N MET A 186 -1.73 11.24 -16.55
CA MET A 186 -1.18 12.18 -17.53
C MET A 186 0.26 11.84 -17.89
#